data_dfa5df186174a36ae2f9a42fb297d45b
#
_entry.id   dfa5df186174a36ae2f9a42fb297d45b
#
_cell.length_a   1.000
_cell.length_b   1.000
_cell.length_c   1.000
_cell.angle_alpha   90.00
_cell.angle_beta   90.00
_cell.angle_gamma   90.00
#
_symmetry.space_group_name_H-M   'P 1'
#
loop_
_entity.id
_entity.type
_entity.pdbx_description
1 polymer ?
#
loop_
_entity_poly.entity_id
_entity_poly.type
_entity_poly.pdbx_seq_one_letter_code
_entity_poly.pdbx_strand_id
1 'polypeptide(L)'
;MDKKEFALKQHEDWKGKIEVISRAKIQTPEELAVAYTPGVAEPCLKISEDVDLSYKYTRRGNMVAVVTDGTAVLGLGDIGPEAGMPVMEGKCALFKTFADRSEE
;
A
#
# COMPACT_ATOMS: atom_id res chain seq x y z
N MET A 1 27.03 -8.94 16.07
CA MET A 1 26.32 -7.87 15.35
C MET A 1 25.47 -7.11 16.37
N ASP A 2 25.64 -5.81 16.48
CA ASP A 2 24.80 -5.04 17.39
C ASP A 2 23.41 -4.80 16.80
N LYS A 3 22.51 -4.22 17.61
CA LYS A 3 21.12 -4.00 17.20
C LYS A 3 21.00 -3.07 16.01
N LYS A 4 21.88 -2.07 15.91
CA LYS A 4 21.85 -1.09 14.80
C LYS A 4 22.29 -1.73 13.50
N GLU A 5 23.36 -2.54 13.54
CA GLU A 5 23.83 -3.26 12.38
C GLU A 5 22.82 -4.29 11.91
N PHE A 6 22.21 -5.01 12.86
CA PHE A 6 21.17 -5.99 12.54
C PHE A 6 19.96 -5.33 11.88
N ALA A 7 19.53 -4.17 12.40
CA ALA A 7 18.39 -3.46 11.83
C ALA A 7 18.69 -3.01 10.39
N LEU A 8 19.89 -2.48 10.15
CA LEU A 8 20.28 -2.05 8.81
C LEU A 8 20.30 -3.22 7.83
N LYS A 9 20.89 -4.34 8.25
CA LYS A 9 20.97 -5.56 7.44
C LYS A 9 19.58 -6.10 7.13
N GLN A 10 18.68 -6.10 8.12
CA GLN A 10 17.32 -6.58 7.94
C GLN A 10 16.56 -5.73 6.93
N HIS A 11 16.70 -4.40 6.98
CA HIS A 11 16.06 -3.50 6.01
C HIS A 11 16.59 -3.74 4.59
N GLU A 12 17.87 -4.03 4.47
CA GLU A 12 18.47 -4.39 3.18
C GLU A 12 17.90 -5.69 2.64
N ASP A 13 17.76 -6.71 3.50
CA ASP A 13 17.23 -8.01 3.11
C ASP A 13 15.78 -7.94 2.68
N TRP A 14 14.98 -7.13 3.39
CA TRP A 14 13.57 -6.92 3.03
C TRP A 14 13.40 -6.16 1.72
N LYS A 15 14.31 -5.22 1.41
CA LYS A 15 14.16 -4.27 0.30
C LYS A 15 12.87 -3.47 0.40
N GLY A 16 12.57 -3.02 1.62
CA GLY A 16 11.33 -2.36 1.96
C GLY A 16 10.41 -3.28 2.74
N LYS A 17 9.60 -2.68 3.62
CA LYS A 17 8.75 -3.42 4.55
C LYS A 17 7.36 -3.72 4.00
N ILE A 18 7.01 -3.16 2.84
CA ILE A 18 5.68 -3.35 2.27
C ILE A 18 5.78 -4.04 0.90
N GLU A 19 4.74 -4.76 0.58
CA GLU A 19 4.63 -5.50 -0.65
C GLU A 19 3.19 -5.39 -1.15
N VAL A 20 3.01 -5.31 -2.46
CA VAL A 20 1.67 -5.24 -3.07
C VAL A 20 1.36 -6.58 -3.71
N ILE A 21 0.20 -7.13 -3.37
CA ILE A 21 -0.30 -8.35 -3.99
C ILE A 21 -1.58 -8.05 -4.77
N SER A 22 -1.84 -8.81 -5.83
CA SER A 22 -3.10 -8.73 -6.56
C SER A 22 -4.08 -9.74 -6.00
N ARG A 23 -5.30 -9.30 -5.68
CA ARG A 23 -6.40 -10.21 -5.34
C ARG A 23 -7.03 -10.81 -6.59
N ALA A 24 -6.90 -10.11 -7.73
CA ALA A 24 -7.40 -10.61 -9.00
C ALA A 24 -6.39 -11.58 -9.59
N LYS A 25 -6.84 -12.78 -9.89
CA LYS A 25 -6.02 -13.76 -10.58
C LYS A 25 -6.11 -13.47 -12.08
N ILE A 26 -4.99 -13.18 -12.72
CA ILE A 26 -4.93 -12.84 -14.13
C ILE A 26 -3.92 -13.76 -14.82
N GLN A 27 -4.32 -15.01 -15.06
CA GLN A 27 -3.46 -16.02 -15.67
C GLN A 27 -4.03 -16.58 -16.97
N THR A 28 -5.30 -16.31 -17.26
CA THR A 28 -5.98 -16.77 -18.47
C THR A 28 -6.66 -15.60 -19.15
N PRO A 29 -6.97 -15.70 -20.47
CA PRO A 29 -7.74 -14.67 -21.15
C PRO A 29 -9.12 -14.42 -20.52
N GLU A 30 -9.76 -15.45 -19.99
CA GLU A 30 -11.05 -15.35 -19.33
C GLU A 30 -10.94 -14.54 -18.04
N GLU A 31 -9.90 -14.79 -17.24
CA GLU A 31 -9.65 -14.07 -16.01
C GLU A 31 -9.32 -12.59 -16.29
N LEU A 32 -8.54 -12.33 -17.33
CA LEU A 32 -8.23 -10.98 -17.75
C LEU A 32 -9.50 -10.23 -18.18
N ALA A 33 -10.41 -10.91 -18.89
CA ALA A 33 -11.66 -10.30 -19.34
C ALA A 33 -12.56 -9.86 -18.18
N VAL A 34 -12.50 -10.54 -17.04
CA VAL A 34 -13.24 -10.16 -15.84
C VAL A 34 -12.53 -9.04 -15.08
N ALA A 35 -11.20 -9.16 -14.90
CA ALA A 35 -10.43 -8.22 -14.08
C ALA A 35 -10.14 -6.91 -14.80
N TYR A 36 -10.14 -6.92 -16.13
CA TYR A 36 -9.86 -5.73 -16.92
C TYR A 36 -10.92 -5.61 -18.03
N THR A 37 -10.52 -5.58 -19.29
CA THR A 37 -11.47 -5.35 -20.40
C THR A 37 -12.04 -6.64 -20.93
N PRO A 38 -13.37 -6.78 -21.09
CA PRO A 38 -14.41 -5.74 -20.92
C PRO A 38 -15.10 -5.70 -19.56
N GLY A 39 -14.85 -6.68 -18.68
CA GLY A 39 -15.59 -6.82 -17.42
C GLY A 39 -15.45 -5.63 -16.48
N VAL A 40 -14.34 -4.92 -16.52
CA VAL A 40 -14.07 -3.77 -15.64
C VAL A 40 -15.04 -2.62 -15.87
N ALA A 41 -15.70 -2.56 -17.02
CA ALA A 41 -16.70 -1.53 -17.30
C ALA A 41 -17.90 -1.62 -16.35
N GLU A 42 -18.25 -2.81 -15.89
CA GLU A 42 -19.43 -3.01 -15.05
C GLU A 42 -19.33 -2.28 -13.71
N PRO A 43 -18.28 -2.50 -12.89
CA PRO A 43 -18.14 -1.71 -11.66
C PRO A 43 -17.91 -0.23 -11.94
N CYS A 44 -17.24 0.15 -13.03
CA CYS A 44 -17.06 1.55 -13.38
C CYS A 44 -18.38 2.25 -13.59
N LEU A 45 -19.32 1.62 -14.32
CA LEU A 45 -20.63 2.19 -14.58
C LEU A 45 -21.46 2.31 -13.30
N LYS A 46 -21.39 1.31 -12.43
CA LYS A 46 -22.07 1.36 -11.13
C LYS A 46 -21.56 2.50 -10.27
N ILE A 47 -20.26 2.69 -10.22
CA ILE A 47 -19.64 3.76 -9.42
C ILE A 47 -20.00 5.13 -10.02
N SER A 48 -20.09 5.25 -11.34
CA SER A 48 -20.47 6.53 -11.96
C SER A 48 -21.90 6.93 -11.63
N GLU A 49 -22.78 5.97 -11.38
CA GLU A 49 -24.16 6.23 -10.94
C GLU A 49 -24.22 6.60 -9.46
N ASP A 50 -23.37 6.00 -8.64
CA ASP A 50 -23.34 6.20 -7.18
C ASP A 50 -21.89 6.08 -6.72
N VAL A 51 -21.25 7.23 -6.43
CA VAL A 51 -19.84 7.29 -6.08
C VAL A 51 -19.51 6.48 -4.81
N ASP A 52 -20.46 6.30 -3.91
CA ASP A 52 -20.26 5.52 -2.69
C ASP A 52 -20.00 4.04 -2.96
N LEU A 53 -20.43 3.55 -4.13
CA LEU A 53 -20.13 2.18 -4.54
C LEU A 53 -18.63 1.94 -4.77
N SER A 54 -17.82 3.00 -4.84
CA SER A 54 -16.37 2.85 -4.89
C SER A 54 -15.84 2.14 -3.65
N TYR A 55 -16.49 2.31 -2.51
CA TYR A 55 -16.10 1.61 -1.28
C TYR A 55 -16.39 0.10 -1.34
N LYS A 56 -17.36 -0.29 -2.17
CA LYS A 56 -17.73 -1.70 -2.35
C LYS A 56 -16.89 -2.40 -3.40
N TYR A 57 -16.62 -1.72 -4.51
CA TYR A 57 -15.99 -2.34 -5.67
C TYR A 57 -14.50 -2.08 -5.80
N THR A 58 -13.91 -1.23 -4.94
CA THR A 58 -12.48 -0.96 -4.98
C THR A 58 -11.87 -1.07 -3.59
N ARG A 59 -10.53 -1.01 -3.54
CA ARG A 59 -9.80 -1.04 -2.28
C ARG A 59 -9.98 0.24 -1.46
N ARG A 60 -10.68 1.23 -2.02
CA ARG A 60 -11.00 2.47 -1.30
C ARG A 60 -11.67 2.21 0.05
N GLY A 61 -12.38 1.09 0.18
CA GLY A 61 -13.03 0.69 1.42
C GLY A 61 -12.07 0.31 2.55
N ASN A 62 -10.80 0.05 2.23
CA ASN A 62 -9.84 -0.41 3.25
C ASN A 62 -8.42 0.03 2.88
N MET A 63 -8.23 1.34 2.70
CA MET A 63 -6.94 1.91 2.32
C MET A 63 -6.68 3.19 3.10
N VAL A 64 -5.48 3.32 3.65
CA VAL A 64 -5.02 4.50 4.39
C VAL A 64 -3.70 4.94 3.78
N ALA A 65 -3.57 6.23 3.48
CA ALA A 65 -2.33 6.79 2.97
C ALA A 65 -1.48 7.33 4.12
N VAL A 66 -0.20 7.05 4.09
CA VAL A 66 0.80 7.63 5.00
C VAL A 66 1.65 8.56 4.16
N VAL A 67 1.61 9.87 4.46
CA VAL A 67 2.22 10.91 3.62
C VAL A 67 3.19 11.74 4.43
N THR A 68 4.35 12.03 3.86
CA THR A 68 5.34 12.90 4.50
C THR A 68 6.22 13.57 3.45
N ASP A 69 6.77 14.73 3.79
CA ASP A 69 7.85 15.35 3.01
C ASP A 69 9.21 15.18 3.72
N GLY A 70 9.23 14.50 4.87
CA GLY A 70 10.45 14.22 5.61
C GLY A 70 11.03 15.40 6.34
N THR A 71 10.26 16.49 6.54
CA THR A 71 10.79 17.69 7.19
C THR A 71 10.87 17.57 8.71
N ALA A 72 10.18 16.61 9.30
CA ALA A 72 10.18 16.40 10.76
C ALA A 72 10.00 14.92 11.07
N VAL A 73 11.07 14.14 10.91
CA VAL A 73 11.08 12.72 11.23
C VAL A 73 11.48 12.55 12.69
N LEU A 74 10.66 11.81 13.44
CA LEU A 74 10.80 11.66 14.89
C LEU A 74 12.21 11.23 15.28
N GLY A 75 12.88 12.08 16.08
CA GLY A 75 14.24 11.83 16.56
C GLY A 75 15.34 12.17 15.56
N LEU A 76 15.01 12.44 14.31
CA LEU A 76 16.01 12.66 13.25
C LEU A 76 15.89 14.03 12.57
N GLY A 77 14.77 14.73 12.74
CA GLY A 77 14.56 16.06 12.20
C GLY A 77 14.24 16.08 10.71
N ASP A 78 14.75 17.09 10.03
CA ASP A 78 14.50 17.32 8.60
C ASP A 78 15.55 16.55 7.76
N ILE A 79 15.17 15.35 7.34
CA ILE A 79 16.09 14.46 6.59
C ILE A 79 15.60 14.17 5.18
N GLY A 80 14.45 14.75 4.78
CA GLY A 80 13.91 14.60 3.44
C GLY A 80 12.99 13.40 3.28
N PRO A 81 12.21 13.38 2.19
CA PRO A 81 11.19 12.34 1.99
C PRO A 81 11.76 10.95 1.78
N GLU A 82 12.86 10.79 1.06
CA GLU A 82 13.46 9.49 0.79
C GLU A 82 14.02 8.86 2.08
N ALA A 83 14.74 9.65 2.86
CA ALA A 83 15.31 9.16 4.12
C ALA A 83 14.23 8.85 5.17
N GLY A 84 13.06 9.45 5.05
CA GLY A 84 11.94 9.18 5.93
C GLY A 84 11.16 7.92 5.57
N MET A 85 11.37 7.33 4.40
CA MET A 85 10.59 6.18 3.95
C MET A 85 10.60 4.99 4.90
N PRO A 86 11.74 4.59 5.49
CA PRO A 86 11.72 3.44 6.40
C PRO A 86 10.76 3.63 7.58
N VAL A 87 10.63 4.86 8.10
CA VAL A 87 9.69 5.17 9.19
C VAL A 87 8.25 5.08 8.68
N MET A 88 7.98 5.62 7.49
CA MET A 88 6.64 5.60 6.91
C MET A 88 6.20 4.18 6.56
N GLU A 89 7.12 3.38 6.02
CA GLU A 89 6.85 1.95 5.78
C GLU A 89 6.59 1.22 7.10
N GLY A 90 7.31 1.59 8.16
CA GLY A 90 7.05 1.05 9.50
C GLY A 90 5.62 1.33 9.97
N LYS A 91 5.14 2.56 9.76
CA LYS A 91 3.75 2.92 10.08
C LYS A 91 2.75 2.08 9.27
N CYS A 92 3.02 1.89 7.99
CA CYS A 92 2.19 1.04 7.13
C CYS A 92 2.14 -0.40 7.66
N ALA A 93 3.30 -0.95 8.03
CA ALA A 93 3.39 -2.29 8.60
C ALA A 93 2.61 -2.41 9.90
N LEU A 94 2.63 -1.36 10.75
CA LEU A 94 1.86 -1.33 11.99
C LEU A 94 0.35 -1.31 11.69
N PHE A 95 -0.10 -0.50 10.75
CA PHE A 95 -1.51 -0.48 10.35
C PHE A 95 -1.96 -1.84 9.84
N LYS A 96 -1.14 -2.49 9.03
CA LYS A 96 -1.47 -3.82 8.52
C LYS A 96 -1.54 -4.84 9.64
N THR A 97 -0.57 -4.83 10.55
CA THR A 97 -0.46 -5.80 11.64
C THR A 97 -1.59 -5.64 12.66
N PHE A 98 -1.93 -4.41 13.04
CA PHE A 98 -2.85 -4.14 14.13
C PHE A 98 -4.25 -3.74 13.70
N ALA A 99 -4.43 -3.24 12.49
CA ALA A 99 -5.74 -2.80 11.99
C ALA A 99 -6.14 -3.46 10.68
N ASP A 100 -5.28 -4.26 10.10
CA ASP A 100 -5.50 -4.96 8.81
C ASP A 100 -5.92 -4.00 7.70
N ARG A 101 -5.27 -2.83 7.61
CA ARG A 101 -5.49 -1.84 6.55
C ARG A 101 -4.48 -1.99 5.43
N SER A 102 -4.93 -1.78 4.19
CA SER A 102 -4.03 -1.66 3.05
C SER A 102 -3.45 -0.26 3.01
N GLU A 103 -2.18 -0.14 2.59
CA GLU A 103 -1.43 1.12 2.66
C GLU A 103 -0.89 1.54 1.30
N GLU A 104 -0.79 2.85 1.13
CA GLU A 104 -0.10 3.46 0.01
C GLU A 104 0.94 4.45 0.49
#